data_0f27add6b844db806243397970d333f2
#
_entry.id   0f27add6b844db806243397970d333f2
#
_cell.length_a   1.000
_cell.length_b   1.000
_cell.length_c   1.000
_cell.angle_alpha   90.00
_cell.angle_beta   90.00
_cell.angle_gamma   90.00
#
_symmetry.space_group_name_H-M   'P 1'
#
loop_
_entity.id
_entity.type
_entity.pdbx_description
1 polymer ?
#
loop_
_entity_poly.entity_id
_entity_poly.type
_entity_poly.pdbx_seq_one_letter_code
_entity_poly.pdbx_strand_id
1 'polypeptide(L)' 'MQNKKDINAGILIIGNEVLSGRTQDVNTSTLAIWLNSLGIPVAEVRVIQDDENIIINTLNELRKKYSYIFT' A
#
# COMPACT_ATOMS: atom_id res chain seq x y z
N MET A 1 1.94 18.85 9.50
CA MET A 1 0.77 19.17 8.68
C MET A 1 1.04 18.81 7.23
N GLN A 2 0.10 18.14 6.62
CA GLN A 2 0.27 17.74 5.23
C GLN A 2 0.01 18.92 4.30
N ASN A 3 0.94 19.14 3.40
CA ASN A 3 0.82 20.16 2.37
C ASN A 3 -0.07 19.62 1.24
N LYS A 4 -0.77 20.51 0.55
CA LYS A 4 -1.58 20.13 -0.60
C LYS A 4 -0.76 19.47 -1.71
N LYS A 5 0.53 19.79 -1.76
CA LYS A 5 1.43 19.24 -2.76
C LYS A 5 1.97 17.87 -2.38
N ASP A 6 1.73 17.46 -1.16
CA ASP A 6 2.22 16.19 -0.66
C ASP A 6 1.28 15.09 -1.13
N ILE A 7 1.49 14.68 -2.38
CA ILE A 7 0.75 13.57 -2.95
C ILE A 7 1.58 12.31 -2.71
N ASN A 8 0.98 11.32 -2.09
CA ASN A 8 1.67 10.09 -1.78
C ASN A 8 0.72 8.90 -1.85
N ALA A 9 1.28 7.72 -1.78
CA ALA A 9 0.52 6.48 -1.92
C ALA A 9 0.86 5.50 -0.83
N GLY A 10 -0.14 4.71 -0.46
CA GLY A 10 0.03 3.51 0.33
C GLY A 10 -0.30 2.30 -0.54
N ILE A 11 0.43 1.23 -0.34
CA ILE A 11 0.17 -0.05 -1.02
C ILE A 11 -0.27 -1.06 0.02
N LEU A 12 -1.39 -1.71 -0.25
CA LEU A 12 -1.91 -2.75 0.63
C LEU A 12 -1.84 -4.09 -0.10
N ILE A 13 -1.07 -5.00 0.47
CA ILE A 13 -0.93 -6.35 -0.04
C ILE A 13 -1.75 -7.28 0.84
N ILE A 14 -2.63 -8.03 0.20
CA ILE A 14 -3.53 -8.94 0.90
C ILE A 14 -3.15 -10.36 0.51
N GLY A 15 -2.70 -11.15 1.48
CA GLY A 15 -2.35 -12.52 1.18
C GLY A 15 -1.61 -13.20 2.31
N ASN A 16 -2.16 -14.30 2.76
CA ASN A 16 -1.54 -15.10 3.81
C ASN A 16 -0.22 -15.71 3.34
N GLU A 17 -0.12 -16.04 2.05
CA GLU A 17 1.08 -16.62 1.46
C GLU A 17 2.26 -15.66 1.48
N VAL A 18 1.99 -14.36 1.38
CA VAL A 18 3.05 -13.34 1.46
C VAL A 18 3.56 -13.25 2.89
N LEU A 19 2.65 -13.25 3.86
CA LEU A 19 3.01 -13.20 5.27
C LEU A 19 3.80 -14.42 5.72
N SER A 20 3.47 -15.58 5.17
CA SER A 20 4.17 -16.82 5.52
C SER A 20 5.51 -16.98 4.81
N GLY A 21 5.83 -16.09 3.88
CA GLY A 21 7.07 -16.16 3.14
C GLY A 21 7.06 -17.14 1.98
N ARG A 22 5.90 -17.71 1.64
CA ARG A 22 5.79 -18.68 0.56
C ARG A 22 5.81 -18.04 -0.83
N THR A 23 5.44 -16.77 -0.90
CA THR A 23 5.41 -16.03 -2.16
C THR A 23 6.27 -14.79 -2.03
N GLN A 24 7.19 -14.63 -2.97
CA GLN A 24 8.00 -13.42 -3.03
C GLN A 24 7.23 -12.34 -3.78
N ASP A 25 7.13 -11.16 -3.16
CA ASP A 25 6.40 -10.06 -3.75
C ASP A 25 7.31 -9.20 -4.61
N VAL A 26 7.29 -9.46 -5.92
CA VAL A 26 8.03 -8.66 -6.89
C VAL A 26 7.20 -7.51 -7.45
N ASN A 27 5.89 -7.62 -7.37
CA ASN A 27 4.99 -6.64 -7.98
C ASN A 27 5.00 -5.29 -7.25
N THR A 28 5.22 -5.31 -5.94
CA THR A 28 5.27 -4.07 -5.15
C THR A 28 6.40 -3.17 -5.59
N SER A 29 7.60 -3.73 -5.82
CA SER A 29 8.73 -2.96 -6.32
C SER A 29 8.43 -2.31 -7.65
N THR A 30 7.85 -3.07 -8.57
CA THR A 30 7.51 -2.57 -9.90
C THR A 30 6.50 -1.44 -9.81
N LEU A 31 5.47 -1.62 -8.99
CA LEU A 31 4.45 -0.60 -8.80
C LEU A 31 5.03 0.66 -8.17
N ALA A 32 5.90 0.51 -7.18
CA ALA A 32 6.51 1.64 -6.50
C ALA A 32 7.39 2.45 -7.46
N ILE A 33 8.17 1.78 -8.29
CA ILE A 33 9.01 2.44 -9.29
C ILE A 33 8.14 3.22 -10.27
N TRP A 34 7.07 2.60 -10.75
CA TRP A 34 6.16 3.24 -11.70
C TRP A 34 5.51 4.48 -11.08
N LEU A 35 5.00 4.34 -9.85
CA LEU A 35 4.36 5.46 -9.16
C LEU A 35 5.34 6.61 -8.92
N ASN A 36 6.56 6.30 -8.54
CA ASN A 36 7.59 7.32 -8.35
C ASN A 36 7.88 8.08 -9.65
N SER A 37 7.83 7.38 -10.78
CA SER A 37 8.05 8.01 -12.09
C SER A 37 6.93 9.00 -12.44
N LEU A 38 5.76 8.83 -11.84
CA LEU A 38 4.62 9.74 -12.03
C LEU A 38 4.59 10.86 -10.98
N GLY A 39 5.57 10.90 -10.09
CA GLY A 39 5.61 11.88 -9.03
C GLY A 39 4.74 11.52 -7.83
N ILE A 40 4.40 10.25 -7.68
CA ILE A 40 3.59 9.75 -6.57
C ILE A 40 4.46 8.83 -5.72
N PRO A 41 5.15 9.34 -4.70
CA PRO A 41 6.02 8.49 -3.88
C PRO A 41 5.18 7.53 -3.03
N VAL A 42 5.68 6.32 -2.89
CA VAL A 42 5.08 5.32 -2.02
C VAL A 42 5.60 5.55 -0.60
N ALA A 43 4.70 5.89 0.30
CA ALA A 43 5.06 6.22 1.68
C ALA A 43 4.98 5.01 2.60
N GLU A 44 4.13 4.05 2.27
CA GLU A 44 3.95 2.87 3.12
C GLU A 44 3.51 1.69 2.27
N VAL A 45 4.03 0.52 2.62
CA VAL A 45 3.56 -0.75 2.09
C VAL A 45 3.15 -1.60 3.28
N ARG A 46 1.93 -2.09 3.27
CA ARG A 46 1.42 -2.91 4.37
C ARG A 46 0.93 -4.24 3.83
N VAL A 47 1.34 -5.31 4.50
CA VAL A 47 0.93 -6.68 4.15
C VAL A 47 0.02 -7.18 5.25
N ILE A 48 -1.15 -7.67 4.88
CA ILE A 48 -2.15 -8.14 5.83
C ILE A 48 -2.72 -9.49 5.43
N GLN A 49 -3.36 -10.13 6.40
CA GLN A 49 -4.08 -11.36 6.18
C GLN A 49 -5.29 -11.12 5.28
N ASP A 50 -5.69 -12.17 4.58
CA ASP A 50 -6.93 -12.15 3.79
C ASP A 50 -8.11 -12.36 4.74
N ASP A 51 -8.47 -11.30 5.44
CA ASP A 51 -9.53 -11.27 6.44
C ASP A 51 -10.33 -9.98 6.23
N GLU A 52 -11.62 -10.11 6.06
CA GLU A 52 -12.48 -9.00 5.69
C GLU A 52 -12.39 -7.83 6.68
N ASN A 53 -12.42 -8.13 7.99
CA ASN A 53 -12.38 -7.08 9.00
C ASN A 53 -11.03 -6.36 9.01
N ILE A 54 -9.95 -7.12 8.85
CA ILE A 54 -8.60 -6.53 8.80
C ILE A 54 -8.47 -5.65 7.56
N ILE A 55 -8.98 -6.11 6.42
CA ILE A 55 -8.94 -5.35 5.17
C ILE A 55 -9.68 -4.02 5.34
N ILE A 56 -10.89 -4.07 5.86
CA ILE A 56 -11.71 -2.86 6.03
C ILE A 56 -11.03 -1.87 6.97
N ASN A 57 -10.56 -2.35 8.11
CA ASN A 57 -9.92 -1.49 9.10
C ASN A 57 -8.63 -0.88 8.56
N THR A 58 -7.84 -1.67 7.84
CA THR A 58 -6.59 -1.19 7.25
C THR A 58 -6.83 -0.15 6.18
N LEU A 59 -7.81 -0.39 5.30
CA LEU A 59 -8.16 0.59 4.27
C LEU A 59 -8.61 1.91 4.89
N ASN A 60 -9.40 1.84 5.96
CA ASN A 60 -9.86 3.05 6.66
C ASN A 60 -8.70 3.84 7.27
N GLU A 61 -7.69 3.14 7.78
CA GLU A 61 -6.49 3.81 8.29
C GLU A 61 -5.69 4.46 7.17
N LEU A 62 -5.44 3.70 6.11
CA LEU A 62 -4.57 4.16 5.03
C LEU A 62 -5.17 5.34 4.27
N ARG A 63 -6.46 5.34 4.03
CA ARG A 63 -7.09 6.43 3.27
C ARG A 63 -7.08 7.76 4.02
N LYS A 64 -6.88 7.72 5.34
CA LYS A 64 -6.74 8.93 6.14
C LYS A 64 -5.35 9.53 6.04
N LYS A 65 -4.37 8.69 5.67
CA LYS A 65 -2.97 9.10 5.65
C LYS A 65 -2.46 9.45 4.26
N TYR A 66 -3.00 8.80 3.24
CA TYR A 66 -2.41 8.86 1.90
C TYR A 66 -3.42 9.28 0.87
N SER A 67 -2.92 9.95 -0.18
CA SER A 67 -3.75 10.45 -1.26
C SER A 67 -4.29 9.32 -2.13
N TYR A 68 -3.49 8.27 -2.31
CA TYR A 68 -3.85 7.12 -3.13
C TYR A 68 -3.58 5.84 -2.37
N ILE A 69 -4.46 4.87 -2.54
CA ILE A 69 -4.30 3.53 -2.00
C ILE A 69 -4.41 2.54 -3.15
N PHE A 70 -3.42 1.67 -3.26
CA PHE A 70 -3.38 0.61 -4.27
C PHE A 70 -3.43 -0.75 -3.56
N THR A 71 -4.28 -1.63 -4.04
CA THR A 71 -4.43 -2.97 -3.47
C THR A 71 -4.18 -4.04 -4.54
#